data_54e942f467b6209d4278d2f935cf34e0
#
_entry.id   54e942f467b6209d4278d2f935cf34e0
#
_cell.length_a   1.000
_cell.length_b   1.000
_cell.length_c   1.000
_cell.angle_alpha   90.00
_cell.angle_beta   90.00
_cell.angle_gamma   90.00
#
_symmetry.space_group_name_H-M   'P 1'
#
loop_
_entity.id
_entity.type
_entity.pdbx_description
1 polymer ?
#
loop_
_entity_poly.entity_id
_entity_poly.type
_entity_poly.pdbx_seq_one_letter_code
_entity_poly.pdbx_strand_id
1 'polypeptide(L)'
;ARGDEKVANAVEAAYRAGARFDGWDEQLDLDVWRRALEDAGVDPERALDQLPLTARLPWDHIDVGLEEGFLAREYRKAVKNRLSPPCGKAKGMFVHHTSVQEAESDARKLVCYDCGIACDMTSMRSDRVRSLRVLGAEAPPLPRQATEEAPKNREGVVDRRPMLHADQGAPVRLRLGFRKLGRMAYHGHLDLVRLFPRLFRRLGLPLHYSEGFNPKPQMTFTPALPLGSSSLGEYLDLKLRERDLDPAILDRIVDALDEIAFEGIEFFGATLLGPNDRSIGKCVNEATVVAVLSNETLRAQGVSHDDLAAKIEAFREGAPLVVERDVSGIKKRVDIRKTLLDVELGAGEASVRRAGYVGDVLPVRLTVRV
;
A
#
# COMPACT_ATOMS: atom_id res chain seq x y z
N ALA A 1 -14.83 -1.91 6.49
CA ALA A 1 -15.53 -2.92 7.29
C ALA A 1 -16.73 -2.26 7.97
N ARG A 2 -17.85 -2.90 7.96
CA ARG A 2 -19.05 -2.49 8.73
C ARG A 2 -19.15 -3.38 9.96
N GLY A 3 -19.57 -2.84 11.07
CA GLY A 3 -19.75 -3.59 12.31
C GLY A 3 -19.34 -2.76 13.51
N ASP A 4 -19.61 -3.29 14.67
CA ASP A 4 -19.26 -2.73 15.97
C ASP A 4 -18.04 -3.48 16.56
N GLU A 5 -17.74 -3.23 17.84
CA GLU A 5 -16.65 -3.87 18.57
C GLU A 5 -16.75 -5.40 18.64
N LYS A 6 -17.97 -5.97 18.52
CA LYS A 6 -18.17 -7.42 18.55
C LYS A 6 -17.54 -8.10 17.33
N VAL A 7 -17.44 -7.40 16.19
CA VAL A 7 -16.74 -7.91 15.01
C VAL A 7 -15.27 -8.20 15.30
N ALA A 8 -14.63 -7.44 16.20
CA ALA A 8 -13.28 -7.72 16.62
C ALA A 8 -13.15 -9.09 17.29
N ASN A 9 -14.12 -9.46 18.12
CA ASN A 9 -14.17 -10.78 18.77
C ASN A 9 -14.34 -11.90 17.72
N ALA A 10 -15.19 -11.67 16.70
CA ALA A 10 -15.36 -12.63 15.61
C ALA A 10 -14.06 -12.81 14.80
N VAL A 11 -13.35 -11.72 14.51
CA VAL A 11 -12.06 -11.77 13.82
C VAL A 11 -11.04 -12.56 14.64
N GLU A 12 -10.97 -12.35 15.95
CA GLU A 12 -10.07 -13.09 16.84
C GLU A 12 -10.43 -14.57 16.89
N ALA A 13 -11.73 -14.89 17.00
CA ALA A 13 -12.21 -16.27 17.01
C ALA A 13 -11.88 -17.00 15.69
N ALA A 14 -12.15 -16.36 14.55
CA ALA A 14 -11.79 -16.90 13.24
C ALA A 14 -10.27 -17.13 13.12
N TYR A 15 -9.45 -16.16 13.57
CA TYR A 15 -8.01 -16.32 13.60
C TYR A 15 -7.56 -17.51 14.45
N ARG A 16 -8.13 -17.69 15.65
CA ARG A 16 -7.82 -18.82 16.52
C ARG A 16 -8.27 -20.15 15.93
N ALA A 17 -9.35 -20.15 15.16
CA ALA A 17 -9.84 -21.32 14.42
C ALA A 17 -9.05 -21.64 13.14
N GLY A 18 -8.00 -20.88 12.85
CA GLY A 18 -7.10 -21.15 11.73
C GLY A 18 -7.32 -20.30 10.47
N ALA A 19 -8.28 -19.37 10.46
CA ALA A 19 -8.47 -18.48 9.33
C ALA A 19 -7.21 -17.65 9.05
N ARG A 20 -6.75 -17.68 7.80
CA ARG A 20 -5.57 -16.96 7.32
C ARG A 20 -5.77 -16.63 5.85
N PHE A 21 -5.34 -15.42 5.47
CA PHE A 21 -5.37 -14.98 4.07
C PHE A 21 -6.77 -14.94 3.44
N ASP A 22 -7.78 -14.64 4.23
CA ASP A 22 -9.21 -14.66 3.84
C ASP A 22 -9.59 -13.66 2.74
N GLY A 23 -8.67 -12.80 2.33
CA GLY A 23 -8.82 -11.95 1.15
C GLY A 23 -8.61 -12.70 -0.17
N TRP A 24 -8.28 -13.97 -0.13
CA TRP A 24 -8.04 -14.82 -1.28
C TRP A 24 -9.11 -15.91 -1.27
N ASP A 25 -9.88 -16.00 -2.34
CA ASP A 25 -11.04 -16.90 -2.44
C ASP A 25 -10.68 -18.35 -2.14
N GLU A 26 -9.46 -18.78 -2.50
CA GLU A 26 -8.97 -20.13 -2.27
C GLU A 26 -8.63 -20.43 -0.80
N GLN A 27 -8.49 -19.41 0.02
CA GLN A 27 -8.13 -19.52 1.44
C GLN A 27 -9.31 -19.14 2.36
N LEU A 28 -10.38 -18.58 1.80
CA LEU A 28 -11.54 -18.17 2.55
C LEU A 28 -12.37 -19.38 2.98
N ASP A 29 -12.43 -19.63 4.29
CA ASP A 29 -13.31 -20.63 4.89
C ASP A 29 -14.54 -19.96 5.50
N LEU A 30 -15.65 -20.01 4.77
CA LEU A 30 -16.91 -19.41 5.22
C LEU A 30 -17.52 -20.10 6.44
N ASP A 31 -17.23 -21.38 6.68
CA ASP A 31 -17.79 -22.09 7.83
C ASP A 31 -17.05 -21.73 9.12
N VAL A 32 -15.76 -21.47 9.04
CA VAL A 32 -14.98 -20.86 10.14
C VAL A 32 -15.55 -19.48 10.49
N TRP A 33 -15.79 -18.66 9.48
CA TRP A 33 -16.31 -17.32 9.69
C TRP A 33 -17.75 -17.32 10.23
N ARG A 34 -18.64 -18.17 9.74
CA ARG A 34 -20.02 -18.28 10.28
C ARG A 34 -20.00 -18.60 11.77
N ARG A 35 -19.24 -19.62 12.17
CA ARG A 35 -19.12 -20.01 13.59
C ARG A 35 -18.55 -18.85 14.42
N ALA A 36 -17.49 -18.21 13.94
CA ALA A 36 -16.86 -17.10 14.65
C ALA A 36 -17.80 -15.90 14.83
N LEU A 37 -18.64 -15.58 13.84
CA LEU A 37 -19.66 -14.53 13.93
C LEU A 37 -20.79 -14.90 14.88
N GLU A 38 -21.24 -16.16 14.84
CA GLU A 38 -22.28 -16.71 15.72
C GLU A 38 -21.82 -16.68 17.18
N ASP A 39 -20.61 -17.20 17.47
CA ASP A 39 -20.00 -17.19 18.80
C ASP A 39 -19.82 -15.76 19.37
N ALA A 40 -19.52 -14.80 18.50
CA ALA A 40 -19.39 -13.39 18.88
C ALA A 40 -20.74 -12.66 18.97
N GLY A 41 -21.86 -13.33 18.65
CA GLY A 41 -23.19 -12.73 18.63
C GLY A 41 -23.34 -11.62 17.59
N VAL A 42 -22.64 -11.75 16.46
CA VAL A 42 -22.70 -10.83 15.32
C VAL A 42 -23.60 -11.43 14.24
N ASP A 43 -24.69 -10.74 13.95
CA ASP A 43 -25.54 -11.05 12.80
C ASP A 43 -24.99 -10.34 11.55
N PRO A 44 -24.47 -11.08 10.57
CA PRO A 44 -23.89 -10.48 9.38
C PRO A 44 -24.93 -9.77 8.50
N GLU A 45 -26.15 -10.24 8.43
CA GLU A 45 -27.22 -9.61 7.64
C GLU A 45 -27.54 -8.24 8.24
N ARG A 46 -27.75 -8.18 9.54
CA ARG A 46 -27.97 -6.91 10.25
C ARG A 46 -26.78 -5.95 10.16
N ALA A 47 -25.55 -6.47 10.20
CA ALA A 47 -24.34 -5.65 10.07
C ALA A 47 -24.17 -5.04 8.66
N LEU A 48 -24.72 -5.69 7.64
CA LEU A 48 -24.67 -5.24 6.25
C LEU A 48 -25.90 -4.44 5.82
N ASP A 49 -26.97 -4.46 6.62
CA ASP A 49 -28.21 -3.77 6.32
C ASP A 49 -28.07 -2.23 6.34
N GLN A 50 -29.06 -1.56 5.80
CA GLN A 50 -29.12 -0.11 5.79
C GLN A 50 -29.36 0.43 7.21
N LEU A 51 -28.44 1.27 7.69
CA LEU A 51 -28.63 1.97 8.94
C LEU A 51 -29.69 3.07 8.78
N PRO A 52 -30.65 3.20 9.73
CA PRO A 52 -31.59 4.30 9.72
C PRO A 52 -30.84 5.64 9.91
N LEU A 53 -31.39 6.73 9.34
CA LEU A 53 -30.77 8.07 9.45
C LEU A 53 -30.65 8.58 10.90
N THR A 54 -31.37 7.95 11.82
CA THR A 54 -31.34 8.23 13.25
C THR A 54 -30.44 7.27 14.04
N ALA A 55 -29.73 6.37 13.35
CA ALA A 55 -28.83 5.45 14.05
C ALA A 55 -27.69 6.22 14.70
N ARG A 56 -27.38 5.84 15.94
CA ARG A 56 -26.20 6.33 16.64
C ARG A 56 -24.97 5.61 16.10
N LEU A 57 -23.98 6.38 15.68
CA LEU A 57 -22.74 5.87 15.09
C LEU A 57 -21.58 5.98 16.10
N PRO A 58 -20.57 5.12 16.02
CA PRO A 58 -19.42 5.15 16.93
C PRO A 58 -18.66 6.47 16.95
N TRP A 59 -18.75 7.26 15.89
CA TRP A 59 -18.07 8.55 15.70
C TRP A 59 -18.96 9.78 15.93
N ASP A 60 -20.21 9.62 16.39
CA ASP A 60 -21.12 10.75 16.66
C ASP A 60 -20.64 11.71 17.75
N HIS A 61 -19.62 11.29 18.52
CA HIS A 61 -18.95 12.14 19.50
C HIS A 61 -18.00 13.17 18.87
N ILE A 62 -17.73 13.05 17.55
CA ILE A 62 -16.86 13.97 16.83
C ILE A 62 -17.72 15.10 16.27
N ASP A 63 -17.61 16.27 16.90
CA ASP A 63 -18.26 17.49 16.40
C ASP A 63 -17.41 18.09 15.27
N VAL A 64 -17.98 18.15 14.07
CA VAL A 64 -17.37 18.77 12.89
C VAL A 64 -17.90 20.19 12.62
N GLY A 65 -18.65 20.76 13.56
CA GLY A 65 -19.24 22.11 13.47
C GLY A 65 -20.42 22.23 12.52
N LEU A 66 -20.99 21.11 12.08
CA LEU A 66 -22.19 21.13 11.23
C LEU A 66 -23.46 21.33 12.08
N GLU A 67 -24.40 22.14 11.56
CA GLU A 67 -25.72 22.28 12.15
C GLU A 67 -26.44 20.93 12.23
N GLU A 68 -27.10 20.67 13.34
CA GLU A 68 -27.84 19.42 13.53
C GLU A 68 -28.87 19.20 12.41
N GLY A 69 -28.90 17.99 11.89
CA GLY A 69 -29.78 17.60 10.79
C GLY A 69 -29.37 18.10 9.40
N PHE A 70 -28.26 18.84 9.26
CA PHE A 70 -27.78 19.30 7.94
C PHE A 70 -27.52 18.13 7.02
N LEU A 71 -26.74 17.12 7.43
CA LEU A 71 -26.43 15.94 6.62
C LEU A 71 -27.68 15.14 6.24
N ALA A 72 -28.65 15.04 7.14
CA ALA A 72 -29.91 14.36 6.85
C ALA A 72 -30.76 15.12 5.80
N ARG A 73 -30.74 16.47 5.81
CA ARG A 73 -31.36 17.28 4.77
C ARG A 73 -30.70 17.07 3.41
N GLU A 74 -29.40 17.07 3.38
CA GLU A 74 -28.62 16.85 2.14
C GLU A 74 -28.83 15.44 1.58
N TYR A 75 -28.85 14.41 2.45
CA TYR A 75 -29.17 13.04 2.05
C TYR A 75 -30.55 12.94 1.41
N ARG A 76 -31.59 13.57 2.01
CA ARG A 76 -32.95 13.57 1.44
C ARG A 76 -33.02 14.30 0.09
N LYS A 77 -32.18 15.29 -0.15
CA LYS A 77 -32.06 15.94 -1.46
C LYS A 77 -31.39 15.01 -2.48
N ALA A 78 -30.32 14.34 -2.07
CA ALA A 78 -29.59 13.39 -2.92
C ALA A 78 -30.48 12.22 -3.39
N VAL A 79 -31.27 11.63 -2.49
CA VAL A 79 -32.22 10.55 -2.80
C VAL A 79 -33.28 11.02 -3.81
N LYS A 80 -33.60 12.32 -3.83
CA LYS A 80 -34.54 12.94 -4.79
C LYS A 80 -33.84 13.46 -6.07
N ASN A 81 -32.58 13.08 -6.30
CA ASN A 81 -31.74 13.58 -7.40
C ASN A 81 -31.65 15.11 -7.47
N ARG A 82 -31.74 15.79 -6.31
CA ARG A 82 -31.57 17.23 -6.22
C ARG A 82 -30.16 17.55 -5.81
N LEU A 83 -29.42 18.17 -6.71
CA LEU A 83 -28.07 18.66 -6.42
C LEU A 83 -28.14 19.92 -5.55
N SER A 84 -27.27 19.98 -4.57
CA SER A 84 -27.00 21.21 -3.84
C SER A 84 -26.02 22.07 -4.66
N PRO A 85 -26.27 23.42 -4.78
CA PRO A 85 -25.31 24.27 -5.46
C PRO A 85 -23.94 24.20 -4.75
N PRO A 86 -22.84 24.43 -5.46
CA PRO A 86 -21.51 24.34 -4.86
C PRO A 86 -21.25 25.47 -3.88
N CYS A 87 -20.88 25.12 -2.64
CA CYS A 87 -20.50 26.06 -1.59
C CYS A 87 -19.26 26.88 -1.98
N GLY A 88 -19.25 28.18 -1.62
CA GLY A 88 -18.10 29.08 -1.86
C GLY A 88 -17.91 29.51 -3.31
N LYS A 89 -18.81 29.15 -4.23
CA LYS A 89 -18.79 29.65 -5.60
C LYS A 89 -19.64 30.93 -5.73
N ALA A 90 -19.34 31.74 -6.70
CA ALA A 90 -20.18 32.91 -7.01
C ALA A 90 -21.58 32.45 -7.47
N LYS A 91 -22.63 33.16 -7.03
CA LYS A 91 -24.02 32.84 -7.33
C LYS A 91 -24.26 32.66 -8.84
N GLY A 92 -24.76 31.51 -9.23
CA GLY A 92 -25.02 31.18 -10.65
C GLY A 92 -23.85 30.51 -11.37
N MET A 93 -22.71 30.28 -10.71
CA MET A 93 -21.58 29.53 -11.28
C MET A 93 -21.62 28.05 -10.91
N PHE A 94 -21.31 27.18 -11.88
CA PHE A 94 -21.14 25.74 -11.65
C PHE A 94 -19.70 25.34 -11.35
N VAL A 95 -18.73 26.15 -11.76
CA VAL A 95 -17.29 25.94 -11.50
C VAL A 95 -16.72 27.18 -10.81
N HIS A 96 -15.65 27.03 -10.06
CA HIS A 96 -14.92 28.17 -9.49
C HIS A 96 -14.22 28.97 -10.59
N HIS A 97 -13.95 30.24 -10.32
CA HIS A 97 -13.11 31.08 -11.21
C HIS A 97 -11.80 30.36 -11.54
N THR A 98 -11.37 30.49 -12.77
CA THR A 98 -10.16 29.81 -13.28
C THR A 98 -8.98 30.76 -13.41
N SER A 99 -9.21 32.09 -13.25
CA SER A 99 -8.16 33.10 -13.28
C SER A 99 -8.30 34.11 -12.15
N VAL A 100 -7.20 34.80 -11.83
CA VAL A 100 -7.15 35.90 -10.87
C VAL A 100 -8.07 37.01 -11.35
N GLN A 101 -7.99 37.39 -12.62
CA GLN A 101 -8.80 38.46 -13.21
C GLN A 101 -10.30 38.22 -13.03
N GLU A 102 -10.79 37.03 -13.29
CA GLU A 102 -12.19 36.65 -13.06
C GLU A 102 -12.57 36.68 -11.59
N ALA A 103 -11.70 36.16 -10.72
CA ALA A 103 -11.99 36.06 -9.29
C ALA A 103 -12.04 37.45 -8.59
N GLU A 104 -11.21 38.39 -9.03
CA GLU A 104 -11.18 39.75 -8.50
C GLU A 104 -12.30 40.66 -9.06
N SER A 105 -12.64 40.50 -10.33
CA SER A 105 -13.69 41.29 -10.98
C SER A 105 -15.11 40.87 -10.60
N ASP A 106 -15.32 39.66 -10.10
CA ASP A 106 -16.65 39.14 -9.79
C ASP A 106 -17.18 39.66 -8.44
N ALA A 107 -18.10 40.60 -8.47
CA ALA A 107 -18.74 41.15 -7.27
C ALA A 107 -19.91 40.32 -6.72
N ARG A 108 -20.30 39.23 -7.38
CA ARG A 108 -21.43 38.39 -6.93
C ARG A 108 -21.16 37.77 -5.57
N LYS A 109 -22.23 37.61 -4.77
CA LYS A 109 -22.14 36.93 -3.49
C LYS A 109 -21.75 35.44 -3.70
N LEU A 110 -20.91 34.94 -2.82
CA LEU A 110 -20.62 33.51 -2.76
C LEU A 110 -21.83 32.75 -2.20
N VAL A 111 -22.04 31.54 -2.68
CA VAL A 111 -23.11 30.64 -2.19
C VAL A 111 -22.73 30.13 -0.81
N CYS A 112 -23.62 30.28 0.16
CA CYS A 112 -23.56 29.65 1.47
C CYS A 112 -24.80 28.80 1.70
N TYR A 113 -24.66 27.71 2.44
CA TYR A 113 -25.76 26.78 2.79
C TYR A 113 -26.19 26.89 4.24
N ASP A 114 -25.56 27.77 4.99
CA ASP A 114 -25.80 27.88 6.44
C ASP A 114 -25.68 26.50 7.13
N CYS A 115 -24.58 25.81 6.82
CA CYS A 115 -24.32 24.45 7.36
C CYS A 115 -23.85 24.45 8.82
N GLY A 116 -23.66 25.62 9.45
CA GLY A 116 -23.18 25.76 10.82
C GLY A 116 -21.68 26.07 10.93
N ILE A 117 -20.86 25.82 9.91
CA ILE A 117 -19.40 26.01 9.98
C ILE A 117 -19.00 27.50 10.05
N ALA A 118 -19.93 28.44 9.77
CA ALA A 118 -19.71 29.87 9.83
C ALA A 118 -18.48 30.36 9.04
N CYS A 119 -18.31 29.87 7.80
CA CYS A 119 -17.18 30.25 6.95
C CYS A 119 -17.16 31.76 6.66
N ASP A 120 -15.96 32.36 6.74
CA ASP A 120 -15.75 33.69 6.28
C ASP A 120 -15.68 33.73 4.75
N MET A 121 -16.76 34.18 4.11
CA MET A 121 -16.86 34.27 2.65
C MET A 121 -15.85 35.27 2.04
N THR A 122 -15.43 36.27 2.80
CA THR A 122 -14.42 37.23 2.36
C THR A 122 -13.04 36.59 2.33
N SER A 123 -12.70 35.87 3.38
CA SER A 123 -11.48 35.07 3.44
C SER A 123 -11.44 34.01 2.33
N MET A 124 -12.52 33.29 2.11
CA MET A 124 -12.62 32.28 1.02
C MET A 124 -12.36 32.89 -0.35
N ARG A 125 -12.84 34.12 -0.62
CA ARG A 125 -12.57 34.83 -1.87
C ARG A 125 -11.08 35.16 -1.98
N SER A 126 -10.51 35.78 -0.96
CA SER A 126 -9.10 36.16 -0.94
C SER A 126 -8.17 34.94 -1.08
N ASP A 127 -8.51 33.83 -0.43
CA ASP A 127 -7.74 32.57 -0.53
C ASP A 127 -7.82 31.98 -1.94
N ARG A 128 -8.98 32.10 -2.61
CA ARG A 128 -9.10 31.69 -4.01
C ARG A 128 -8.19 32.52 -4.92
N VAL A 129 -8.19 33.83 -4.76
CA VAL A 129 -7.30 34.74 -5.53
C VAL A 129 -5.84 34.40 -5.27
N ARG A 130 -5.46 34.18 -3.99
CA ARG A 130 -4.10 33.77 -3.62
C ARG A 130 -3.71 32.46 -4.28
N SER A 131 -4.58 31.46 -4.24
CA SER A 131 -4.33 30.17 -4.85
C SER A 131 -4.14 30.27 -6.36
N LEU A 132 -4.96 31.08 -7.04
CA LEU A 132 -4.84 31.30 -8.49
C LEU A 132 -3.54 32.01 -8.84
N ARG A 133 -3.08 32.96 -8.04
CA ARG A 133 -1.77 33.63 -8.23
C ARG A 133 -0.62 32.65 -8.06
N VAL A 134 -0.67 31.81 -7.03
CA VAL A 134 0.35 30.73 -6.82
C VAL A 134 0.40 29.77 -8.00
N LEU A 135 -0.73 29.53 -8.65
CA LEU A 135 -0.83 28.70 -9.85
C LEU A 135 -0.45 29.43 -11.16
N GLY A 136 -0.11 30.72 -11.10
CA GLY A 136 0.20 31.51 -12.29
C GLY A 136 -1.01 31.74 -13.21
N ALA A 137 -2.23 31.64 -12.69
CA ALA A 137 -3.47 31.77 -13.45
C ALA A 137 -3.96 33.22 -13.49
N GLU A 138 -3.13 34.17 -13.96
CA GLU A 138 -3.45 35.60 -13.95
C GLU A 138 -4.62 35.97 -14.86
N ALA A 139 -4.67 35.40 -16.07
CA ALA A 139 -5.72 35.65 -17.06
C ALA A 139 -6.55 34.39 -17.33
N PRO A 140 -7.81 34.54 -17.81
CA PRO A 140 -8.59 33.39 -18.25
C PRO A 140 -7.85 32.63 -19.35
N PRO A 141 -7.94 31.27 -19.38
CA PRO A 141 -7.38 30.50 -20.47
C PRO A 141 -8.00 30.99 -21.80
N LEU A 142 -7.17 31.23 -22.80
CA LEU A 142 -7.61 31.59 -24.12
C LEU A 142 -8.68 30.61 -24.63
N PRO A 143 -9.77 31.08 -25.27
CA PRO A 143 -10.76 30.21 -25.88
C PRO A 143 -10.02 29.24 -26.80
N ARG A 144 -10.25 27.95 -26.62
CA ARG A 144 -9.68 26.93 -27.50
C ARG A 144 -10.13 27.22 -28.92
N GLN A 145 -9.22 27.68 -29.79
CA GLN A 145 -9.41 27.48 -31.19
C GLN A 145 -9.60 26.00 -31.44
N ALA A 146 -10.70 25.63 -32.10
CA ALA A 146 -10.92 24.25 -32.51
C ALA A 146 -9.78 23.87 -33.45
N THR A 147 -8.71 23.33 -32.91
CA THR A 147 -7.66 22.71 -33.69
C THR A 147 -8.19 21.35 -34.10
N GLU A 148 -8.07 21.10 -35.39
CA GLU A 148 -8.35 19.84 -36.07
C GLU A 148 -7.93 18.64 -35.22
N GLU A 149 -8.73 17.61 -35.33
CA GLU A 149 -8.71 16.39 -34.53
C GLU A 149 -7.31 15.89 -34.17
N ALA A 150 -7.00 15.97 -32.90
CA ALA A 150 -5.81 15.28 -32.37
C ALA A 150 -6.03 13.76 -32.49
N PRO A 151 -5.04 13.00 -32.92
CA PRO A 151 -5.18 11.57 -33.15
C PRO A 151 -5.59 10.84 -31.86
N LYS A 152 -6.67 10.08 -31.97
CA LYS A 152 -7.21 9.22 -30.93
C LYS A 152 -6.38 7.93 -30.84
N ASN A 153 -5.22 7.99 -30.20
CA ASN A 153 -4.55 6.78 -29.75
C ASN A 153 -4.70 6.65 -28.22
N ARG A 154 -4.56 5.46 -27.70
CA ARG A 154 -4.64 5.16 -26.26
C ARG A 154 -3.65 5.98 -25.41
N GLU A 155 -2.69 6.60 -26.03
CA GLU A 155 -1.65 7.46 -25.45
C GLU A 155 -2.03 8.95 -25.50
N GLY A 156 -3.16 9.29 -26.10
CA GLY A 156 -3.52 10.65 -26.48
C GLY A 156 -4.35 11.45 -25.49
N VAL A 157 -4.40 11.09 -24.22
CA VAL A 157 -4.85 12.01 -23.17
C VAL A 157 -3.68 12.91 -22.80
N VAL A 158 -3.49 14.00 -23.55
CA VAL A 158 -2.57 15.04 -23.12
C VAL A 158 -3.10 15.62 -21.82
N ASP A 159 -2.48 15.26 -20.71
CA ASP A 159 -2.74 15.88 -19.42
C ASP A 159 -2.27 17.34 -19.48
N ARG A 160 -3.22 18.25 -19.71
CA ARG A 160 -2.96 19.71 -19.86
C ARG A 160 -2.91 20.44 -18.53
N ARG A 161 -2.86 19.73 -17.41
CA ARG A 161 -2.71 20.36 -16.11
C ARG A 161 -1.27 20.84 -15.96
N PRO A 162 -1.04 22.07 -15.52
CA PRO A 162 0.33 22.52 -15.24
C PRO A 162 0.90 21.61 -14.18
N MET A 163 1.88 20.78 -14.54
CA MET A 163 2.65 20.04 -13.58
C MET A 163 3.59 21.03 -12.90
N LEU A 164 3.38 21.26 -11.61
CA LEU A 164 4.35 21.92 -10.76
C LEU A 164 5.56 20.99 -10.64
N HIS A 165 6.49 21.11 -11.57
CA HIS A 165 7.80 20.48 -11.43
C HIS A 165 8.60 21.28 -10.40
N ALA A 166 8.54 20.85 -9.14
CA ALA A 166 9.52 21.32 -8.19
C ALA A 166 10.88 20.81 -8.69
N ASP A 167 11.81 21.73 -8.98
CA ASP A 167 13.19 21.36 -9.26
C ASP A 167 13.76 20.63 -8.03
N GLN A 168 13.94 19.32 -8.15
CA GLN A 168 14.45 18.48 -7.08
C GLN A 168 15.98 18.34 -7.10
N GLY A 169 16.63 18.87 -8.14
CA GLY A 169 18.06 18.68 -8.37
C GLY A 169 18.42 17.24 -8.73
N ALA A 170 19.71 16.97 -8.77
CA ALA A 170 20.21 15.61 -9.02
C ALA A 170 19.87 14.68 -7.85
N PRO A 171 19.44 13.44 -8.12
CA PRO A 171 19.23 12.46 -7.07
C PRO A 171 20.50 11.71 -6.69
N VAL A 172 20.74 11.52 -5.40
CA VAL A 172 21.66 10.49 -4.94
C VAL A 172 20.88 9.22 -4.61
N ARG A 173 21.52 8.06 -4.77
CA ARG A 173 20.90 6.76 -4.49
C ARG A 173 21.46 6.16 -3.22
N LEU A 174 20.58 5.81 -2.29
CA LEU A 174 20.90 5.13 -1.06
C LEU A 174 20.33 3.72 -1.12
N ARG A 175 21.15 2.70 -0.93
CA ARG A 175 20.73 1.31 -0.75
C ARG A 175 20.60 1.03 0.74
N LEU A 176 19.46 0.53 1.13
CA LEU A 176 19.16 0.09 2.49
C LEU A 176 18.93 -1.42 2.51
N GLY A 177 19.55 -2.11 3.48
CA GLY A 177 19.26 -3.49 3.80
C GLY A 177 18.32 -3.57 5.01
N PHE A 178 17.28 -4.42 4.94
CA PHE A 178 16.33 -4.59 6.01
C PHE A 178 15.85 -6.03 6.16
N ARG A 179 15.33 -6.37 7.34
CA ARG A 179 14.65 -7.64 7.64
C ARG A 179 13.17 -7.40 7.79
N LYS A 180 12.38 -8.39 7.43
CA LYS A 180 10.93 -8.40 7.57
C LYS A 180 10.52 -9.62 8.38
N LEU A 181 10.14 -9.42 9.64
CA LEU A 181 9.99 -10.49 10.63
C LEU A 181 8.61 -10.45 11.30
N GLY A 182 8.27 -11.54 11.97
CA GLY A 182 7.08 -11.63 12.80
C GLY A 182 5.81 -11.23 12.06
N ARG A 183 5.01 -10.34 12.67
CA ARG A 183 3.75 -9.87 12.08
C ARG A 183 3.92 -9.11 10.77
N MET A 184 5.10 -8.54 10.51
CA MET A 184 5.36 -7.87 9.23
C MET A 184 5.39 -8.85 8.04
N ALA A 185 5.56 -10.15 8.28
CA ALA A 185 5.41 -11.17 7.22
C ALA A 185 4.05 -11.08 6.50
N TYR A 186 3.01 -10.67 7.20
CA TYR A 186 1.65 -10.51 6.67
C TYR A 186 1.38 -9.16 5.98
N HIS A 187 2.38 -8.32 5.81
CA HIS A 187 2.31 -7.13 4.99
C HIS A 187 2.83 -7.44 3.59
N GLY A 188 2.03 -7.13 2.58
CA GLY A 188 2.41 -7.32 1.18
C GLY A 188 3.42 -6.27 0.70
N HIS A 189 3.96 -6.48 -0.49
CA HIS A 189 4.89 -5.54 -1.11
C HIS A 189 4.32 -4.12 -1.24
N LEU A 190 3.05 -4.00 -1.64
CA LEU A 190 2.39 -2.70 -1.77
C LEU A 190 2.22 -1.97 -0.44
N ASP A 191 2.13 -2.70 0.67
CA ASP A 191 2.07 -2.10 2.00
C ASP A 191 3.42 -1.49 2.37
N LEU A 192 4.53 -2.18 2.08
CA LEU A 192 5.87 -1.65 2.28
C LEU A 192 6.12 -0.39 1.44
N VAL A 193 5.67 -0.39 0.18
CA VAL A 193 5.76 0.80 -0.71
C VAL A 193 5.02 2.01 -0.12
N ARG A 194 3.95 1.80 0.65
CA ARG A 194 3.19 2.87 1.33
C ARG A 194 3.78 3.23 2.69
N LEU A 195 4.35 2.27 3.39
CA LEU A 195 4.82 2.37 4.76
C LEU A 195 6.17 3.10 4.85
N PHE A 196 7.15 2.69 4.03
CA PHE A 196 8.51 3.20 4.08
C PHE A 196 8.63 4.71 3.80
N PRO A 197 7.90 5.33 2.86
CA PRO A 197 7.94 6.78 2.73
C PRO A 197 7.50 7.53 3.98
N ARG A 198 6.61 6.95 4.79
CA ARG A 198 6.19 7.57 6.06
C ARG A 198 7.32 7.51 7.08
N LEU A 199 8.01 6.37 7.16
CA LEU A 199 9.18 6.17 8.02
C LEU A 199 10.29 7.16 7.65
N PHE A 200 10.65 7.23 6.37
CA PHE A 200 11.71 8.10 5.87
C PHE A 200 11.40 9.60 6.09
N ARG A 201 10.14 10.01 5.94
CA ARG A 201 9.73 11.38 6.23
C ARG A 201 9.80 11.71 7.72
N ARG A 202 9.49 10.74 8.61
CA ARG A 202 9.65 10.93 10.06
C ARG A 202 11.11 11.17 10.44
N LEU A 203 12.04 10.56 9.74
CA LEU A 203 13.47 10.79 9.90
C LEU A 203 13.95 12.07 9.22
N GLY A 204 13.09 12.76 8.47
CA GLY A 204 13.46 13.97 7.74
C GLY A 204 14.27 13.72 6.47
N LEU A 205 14.29 12.50 5.93
CA LEU A 205 15.04 12.22 4.70
C LEU A 205 14.44 12.96 3.51
N PRO A 206 15.26 13.68 2.72
CA PRO A 206 14.80 14.47 1.58
C PRO A 206 14.51 13.57 0.37
N LEU A 207 13.32 12.95 0.35
CA LEU A 207 12.92 12.02 -0.71
C LEU A 207 12.88 12.71 -2.08
N HIS A 208 13.37 12.01 -3.10
CA HIS A 208 13.21 12.40 -4.50
C HIS A 208 11.98 11.72 -5.09
N TYR A 209 11.13 12.51 -5.75
CA TYR A 209 9.83 12.05 -6.26
C TYR A 209 9.86 11.86 -7.78
N SER A 210 8.96 11.00 -8.27
CA SER A 210 8.72 10.87 -9.70
C SER A 210 8.06 12.14 -10.24
N GLU A 211 8.36 12.46 -11.48
CA GLU A 211 7.65 13.47 -12.25
C GLU A 211 6.29 12.90 -12.67
N GLY A 212 5.25 13.72 -12.62
CA GLY A 212 3.93 13.32 -13.03
C GLY A 212 2.83 13.85 -12.12
N PHE A 213 1.60 13.51 -12.47
CA PHE A 213 0.40 14.04 -11.82
C PHE A 213 0.25 13.60 -10.34
N ASN A 214 0.72 12.39 -10.02
CA ASN A 214 0.74 11.85 -8.66
C ASN A 214 2.19 11.51 -8.29
N PRO A 215 3.01 12.47 -7.85
CA PRO A 215 4.40 12.23 -7.50
C PRO A 215 4.53 11.15 -6.42
N LYS A 216 5.36 10.16 -6.68
CA LYS A 216 5.66 9.10 -5.71
C LYS A 216 7.15 9.10 -5.39
N PRO A 217 7.54 8.83 -4.14
CA PRO A 217 8.96 8.61 -3.80
C PRO A 217 9.56 7.53 -4.71
N GLN A 218 10.73 7.81 -5.26
CA GLN A 218 11.40 6.86 -6.16
C GLN A 218 12.15 5.83 -5.33
N MET A 219 11.61 4.61 -5.32
CA MET A 219 12.14 3.46 -4.59
C MET A 219 12.13 2.23 -5.50
N THR A 220 13.14 1.39 -5.39
CA THR A 220 13.23 0.10 -6.09
C THR A 220 13.55 -0.97 -5.05
N PHE A 221 12.74 -2.00 -4.98
CA PHE A 221 12.89 -3.10 -4.02
C PHE A 221 13.48 -4.35 -4.70
N THR A 222 13.95 -5.27 -3.88
CA THR A 222 14.11 -6.68 -4.25
C THR A 222 12.79 -7.28 -4.73
N PRO A 223 12.79 -8.43 -5.43
CA PRO A 223 11.56 -9.09 -5.85
C PRO A 223 10.58 -9.26 -4.70
N ALA A 224 9.29 -9.07 -5.00
CA ALA A 224 8.23 -9.13 -3.99
C ALA A 224 8.15 -10.51 -3.33
N LEU A 225 8.14 -10.54 -2.00
CA LEU A 225 7.93 -11.76 -1.25
C LEU A 225 6.45 -12.17 -1.26
N PRO A 226 6.14 -13.46 -1.27
CA PRO A 226 4.80 -13.96 -0.98
C PRO A 226 4.30 -13.44 0.37
N LEU A 227 2.99 -13.24 0.49
CA LEU A 227 2.37 -12.88 1.75
C LEU A 227 2.59 -14.00 2.77
N GLY A 228 2.88 -13.64 4.03
CA GLY A 228 3.22 -14.58 5.10
C GLY A 228 4.69 -14.98 5.14
N SER A 229 5.52 -14.50 4.20
CA SER A 229 6.96 -14.79 4.21
C SER A 229 7.72 -13.76 5.04
N SER A 230 8.50 -14.25 6.01
CA SER A 230 9.56 -13.48 6.67
C SER A 230 10.81 -13.43 5.79
N SER A 231 11.62 -12.39 5.95
CA SER A 231 12.91 -12.30 5.27
C SER A 231 14.00 -11.73 6.18
N LEU A 232 15.18 -12.27 6.05
CA LEU A 232 16.39 -11.81 6.76
C LEU A 232 17.28 -10.90 5.90
N GLY A 233 16.96 -10.72 4.61
CA GLY A 233 17.83 -10.02 3.67
C GLY A 233 17.07 -9.39 2.52
N GLU A 234 16.26 -8.37 2.80
CA GLU A 234 15.65 -7.53 1.78
C GLU A 234 16.44 -6.27 1.56
N TYR A 235 16.36 -5.73 0.35
CA TYR A 235 17.02 -4.47 0.01
C TYR A 235 16.08 -3.55 -0.74
N LEU A 236 16.32 -2.26 -0.58
CA LEU A 236 15.70 -1.22 -1.39
C LEU A 236 16.71 -0.16 -1.78
N ASP A 237 16.61 0.35 -3.01
CA ASP A 237 17.29 1.55 -3.47
C ASP A 237 16.32 2.72 -3.36
N LEU A 238 16.70 3.74 -2.61
CA LEU A 238 15.93 4.96 -2.37
C LEU A 238 16.65 6.13 -3.05
N LYS A 239 15.91 6.97 -3.79
CA LYS A 239 16.45 8.23 -4.29
C LYS A 239 16.18 9.37 -3.33
N LEU A 240 17.22 10.13 -3.01
CA LEU A 240 17.18 11.31 -2.16
C LEU A 240 17.62 12.53 -2.98
N ARG A 241 17.18 13.71 -2.58
CA ARG A 241 17.64 14.98 -3.16
C ARG A 241 19.00 15.32 -2.55
N GLU A 242 20.04 15.33 -3.38
CA GLU A 242 21.42 15.53 -2.94
C GLU A 242 21.61 16.85 -2.18
N ARG A 243 21.07 17.94 -2.73
CA ARG A 243 21.21 19.30 -2.16
C ARG A 243 20.63 19.49 -0.78
N ASP A 244 19.65 18.65 -0.39
CA ASP A 244 18.91 18.76 0.86
C ASP A 244 19.31 17.63 1.85
N LEU A 245 20.26 16.78 1.45
CA LEU A 245 20.71 15.66 2.26
C LEU A 245 21.79 16.13 3.25
N ASP A 246 21.51 15.95 4.54
CA ASP A 246 22.51 16.15 5.60
C ASP A 246 23.46 14.95 5.62
N PRO A 247 24.76 15.13 5.33
CA PRO A 247 25.72 14.03 5.37
C PRO A 247 25.84 13.35 6.73
N ALA A 248 25.65 14.09 7.82
CA ALA A 248 25.76 13.57 9.18
C ALA A 248 24.69 12.52 9.51
N ILE A 249 23.57 12.51 8.79
CA ILE A 249 22.54 11.49 8.99
C ILE A 249 22.97 10.13 8.45
N LEU A 250 23.82 10.11 7.40
CA LEU A 250 24.24 8.87 6.74
C LEU A 250 25.09 7.99 7.66
N ASP A 251 25.90 8.59 8.52
CA ASP A 251 26.79 7.86 9.44
C ASP A 251 26.00 7.04 10.47
N ARG A 252 24.78 7.44 10.79
CA ARG A 252 23.92 6.81 11.79
C ARG A 252 22.54 6.41 11.26
N ILE A 253 22.38 6.36 9.93
CA ILE A 253 21.07 6.19 9.32
C ILE A 253 20.41 4.85 9.69
N VAL A 254 21.19 3.79 9.85
CA VAL A 254 20.69 2.47 10.23
C VAL A 254 20.09 2.52 11.62
N ASP A 255 20.84 3.05 12.61
CA ASP A 255 20.39 3.17 13.99
C ASP A 255 19.16 4.08 14.08
N ALA A 256 19.20 5.23 13.40
CA ALA A 256 18.10 6.18 13.40
C ALA A 256 16.83 5.62 12.73
N LEU A 257 16.97 4.75 11.71
CA LEU A 257 15.85 4.05 11.12
C LEU A 257 15.30 2.95 12.03
N ASP A 258 16.18 2.21 12.72
CA ASP A 258 15.77 1.16 13.66
C ASP A 258 15.02 1.72 14.87
N GLU A 259 15.42 2.89 15.40
CA GLU A 259 14.74 3.55 16.51
C GLU A 259 13.27 3.89 16.21
N ILE A 260 12.94 4.19 14.96
CA ILE A 260 11.58 4.58 14.55
C ILE A 260 10.88 3.53 13.70
N ALA A 261 11.53 2.39 13.45
CA ALA A 261 11.00 1.31 12.64
C ALA A 261 9.72 0.71 13.24
N PHE A 262 8.92 0.10 12.40
CA PHE A 262 7.77 -0.67 12.85
C PHE A 262 8.24 -2.02 13.41
N GLU A 263 7.57 -2.52 14.44
CA GLU A 263 7.85 -3.84 14.99
C GLU A 263 7.90 -4.90 13.87
N GLY A 264 9.01 -5.59 13.78
CA GLY A 264 9.28 -6.61 12.75
C GLY A 264 9.94 -6.07 11.47
N ILE A 265 10.29 -4.78 11.41
CA ILE A 265 11.25 -4.25 10.43
C ILE A 265 12.53 -3.89 11.18
N GLU A 266 13.66 -4.43 10.70
CA GLU A 266 14.98 -4.13 11.24
C GLU A 266 15.91 -3.71 10.08
N PHE A 267 16.58 -2.59 10.20
CA PHE A 267 17.58 -2.16 9.24
C PHE A 267 18.96 -2.69 9.63
N PHE A 268 19.75 -3.16 8.69
CA PHE A 268 21.06 -3.73 8.98
C PHE A 268 22.21 -3.17 8.14
N GLY A 269 21.92 -2.29 7.20
CA GLY A 269 22.95 -1.71 6.35
C GLY A 269 22.44 -0.57 5.50
N ALA A 270 23.34 0.35 5.21
CA ALA A 270 23.11 1.48 4.30
C ALA A 270 24.36 1.73 3.47
N THR A 271 24.19 2.00 2.18
CA THR A 271 25.31 2.29 1.27
C THR A 271 24.88 3.31 0.22
N LEU A 272 25.63 4.39 0.08
CA LEU A 272 25.47 5.31 -1.04
C LEU A 272 25.97 4.64 -2.32
N LEU A 273 25.15 4.71 -3.38
CA LEU A 273 25.46 4.16 -4.68
C LEU A 273 26.06 5.22 -5.57
N GLY A 274 27.12 4.86 -6.27
CA GLY A 274 27.71 5.68 -7.32
C GLY A 274 26.84 5.71 -8.61
N PRO A 275 27.17 6.60 -9.55
CA PRO A 275 26.41 6.74 -10.80
C PRO A 275 26.33 5.46 -11.63
N ASN A 276 27.38 4.63 -11.60
CA ASN A 276 27.50 3.41 -12.39
C ASN A 276 27.01 2.15 -11.66
N ASP A 277 26.63 2.24 -10.39
CA ASP A 277 26.16 1.09 -9.65
C ASP A 277 24.82 0.59 -10.20
N ARG A 278 24.67 -0.72 -10.29
CA ARG A 278 23.42 -1.34 -10.75
C ARG A 278 22.32 -1.14 -9.72
N SER A 279 21.09 -0.95 -10.17
CA SER A 279 19.92 -0.96 -9.29
C SER A 279 19.72 -2.35 -8.67
N ILE A 280 19.13 -2.41 -7.49
CA ILE A 280 18.95 -3.67 -6.74
C ILE A 280 18.20 -4.73 -7.57
N GLY A 281 17.19 -4.35 -8.34
CA GLY A 281 16.44 -5.28 -9.19
C GLY A 281 17.26 -5.92 -10.33
N LYS A 282 18.50 -5.41 -10.59
CA LYS A 282 19.44 -6.00 -11.56
C LYS A 282 20.62 -6.72 -10.90
N CYS A 283 20.70 -6.68 -9.57
CA CYS A 283 21.79 -7.31 -8.81
C CYS A 283 21.39 -8.67 -8.25
N VAL A 284 20.11 -8.89 -7.99
CA VAL A 284 19.61 -10.15 -7.40
C VAL A 284 19.39 -11.15 -8.52
N ASN A 285 20.20 -12.22 -8.53
CA ASN A 285 20.10 -13.32 -9.49
C ASN A 285 19.64 -14.62 -8.81
N GLU A 286 19.89 -14.73 -7.51
CA GLU A 286 19.58 -15.91 -6.71
C GLU A 286 19.03 -15.48 -5.35
N ALA A 287 18.19 -16.32 -4.79
CA ALA A 287 17.66 -16.16 -3.43
C ALA A 287 17.73 -17.49 -2.68
N THR A 288 18.05 -17.40 -1.39
CA THR A 288 17.96 -18.54 -0.47
C THR A 288 16.64 -18.44 0.28
N VAL A 289 15.82 -19.46 0.18
CA VAL A 289 14.53 -19.58 0.85
C VAL A 289 14.61 -20.77 1.82
N VAL A 290 14.09 -20.60 3.03
CA VAL A 290 13.92 -21.71 3.97
C VAL A 290 12.44 -22.00 4.10
N ALA A 291 12.00 -23.14 3.56
CA ALA A 291 10.66 -23.65 3.77
C ALA A 291 10.61 -24.35 5.13
N VAL A 292 9.57 -24.07 5.91
CA VAL A 292 9.37 -24.63 7.24
C VAL A 292 8.23 -25.64 7.16
N LEU A 293 8.55 -26.93 7.25
CA LEU A 293 7.59 -28.03 7.21
C LEU A 293 7.24 -28.47 8.64
N SER A 294 5.95 -28.53 8.98
CA SER A 294 5.52 -29.11 10.25
C SER A 294 5.70 -30.61 10.22
N ASN A 295 6.43 -31.17 11.19
CA ASN A 295 6.58 -32.63 11.33
C ASN A 295 5.24 -33.30 11.63
N GLU A 296 4.32 -32.65 12.30
CA GLU A 296 2.96 -33.15 12.51
C GLU A 296 2.22 -33.28 11.17
N THR A 297 2.29 -32.28 10.32
CA THR A 297 1.67 -32.30 8.97
C THR A 297 2.28 -33.41 8.10
N LEU A 298 3.61 -33.57 8.13
CA LEU A 298 4.30 -34.63 7.39
C LEU A 298 3.82 -36.00 7.82
N ARG A 299 3.75 -36.25 9.15
CA ARG A 299 3.23 -37.53 9.70
C ARG A 299 1.77 -37.78 9.29
N ALA A 300 0.92 -36.72 9.36
CA ALA A 300 -0.49 -36.83 8.97
C ALA A 300 -0.67 -37.19 7.49
N GLN A 301 0.26 -36.73 6.64
CA GLN A 301 0.28 -37.05 5.20
C GLN A 301 1.04 -38.36 4.86
N GLY A 302 1.59 -39.05 5.84
CA GLY A 302 2.37 -40.26 5.63
C GLY A 302 3.71 -40.04 4.91
N VAL A 303 4.26 -38.83 4.99
CA VAL A 303 5.55 -38.47 4.38
C VAL A 303 6.64 -38.52 5.42
N SER A 304 7.64 -39.40 5.21
CA SER A 304 8.81 -39.49 6.07
C SER A 304 9.94 -38.55 5.64
N HIS A 305 10.90 -38.32 6.54
CA HIS A 305 12.12 -37.58 6.18
C HIS A 305 12.95 -38.33 5.12
N ASP A 306 12.95 -39.68 5.14
CA ASP A 306 13.65 -40.49 4.16
C ASP A 306 13.02 -40.36 2.76
N ASP A 307 11.69 -40.27 2.68
CA ASP A 307 10.98 -40.00 1.41
C ASP A 307 11.37 -38.67 0.83
N LEU A 308 11.49 -37.63 1.67
CA LEU A 308 11.94 -36.30 1.25
C LEU A 308 13.40 -36.33 0.79
N ALA A 309 14.27 -36.99 1.55
CA ALA A 309 15.68 -37.16 1.20
C ALA A 309 15.85 -37.89 -0.14
N ALA A 310 15.11 -38.98 -0.37
CA ALA A 310 15.15 -39.70 -1.63
C ALA A 310 14.69 -38.84 -2.82
N LYS A 311 13.65 -38.01 -2.65
CA LYS A 311 13.19 -37.06 -3.69
C LYS A 311 14.23 -35.99 -3.99
N ILE A 312 14.92 -35.50 -2.97
CA ILE A 312 15.98 -34.47 -3.14
C ILE A 312 17.16 -35.10 -3.90
N GLU A 313 17.53 -36.33 -3.58
CA GLU A 313 18.62 -37.00 -4.28
C GLU A 313 18.26 -37.25 -5.75
N ALA A 314 17.06 -37.74 -6.04
CA ALA A 314 16.55 -37.89 -7.39
C ALA A 314 16.55 -36.56 -8.15
N PHE A 315 16.20 -35.43 -7.50
CA PHE A 315 16.31 -34.10 -8.07
C PHE A 315 17.77 -33.76 -8.41
N ARG A 316 18.72 -34.03 -7.53
CA ARG A 316 20.15 -33.81 -7.77
C ARG A 316 20.69 -34.65 -8.94
N GLU A 317 20.23 -35.89 -9.05
CA GLU A 317 20.56 -36.80 -10.14
C GLU A 317 19.92 -36.45 -11.49
N GLY A 318 19.03 -35.50 -11.52
CA GLY A 318 18.48 -34.97 -12.77
C GLY A 318 17.00 -35.29 -13.01
N ALA A 319 16.29 -35.87 -12.07
CA ALA A 319 14.86 -36.12 -12.23
C ALA A 319 14.06 -34.80 -12.43
N PRO A 320 13.05 -34.80 -13.31
CA PRO A 320 12.19 -33.63 -13.50
C PRO A 320 11.38 -33.35 -12.24
N LEU A 321 11.25 -32.08 -11.87
CA LEU A 321 10.42 -31.65 -10.76
C LEU A 321 9.23 -30.85 -11.31
N VAL A 322 8.17 -31.58 -11.63
CA VAL A 322 6.97 -31.01 -12.23
C VAL A 322 5.92 -30.75 -11.16
N VAL A 323 5.53 -29.51 -11.00
CA VAL A 323 4.42 -29.09 -10.12
C VAL A 323 3.20 -28.70 -10.96
N GLU A 324 2.03 -29.03 -10.45
CA GLU A 324 0.78 -28.51 -11.01
C GLU A 324 0.42 -27.20 -10.31
N ARG A 325 0.20 -26.17 -11.12
CA ARG A 325 -0.25 -24.88 -10.64
C ARG A 325 -1.58 -24.54 -11.29
N ASP A 326 -2.57 -24.18 -10.48
CA ASP A 326 -3.80 -23.61 -10.97
C ASP A 326 -3.61 -22.11 -11.20
N VAL A 327 -3.87 -21.67 -12.42
CA VAL A 327 -3.82 -20.25 -12.78
C VAL A 327 -5.17 -19.90 -13.44
N SER A 328 -6.03 -19.24 -12.67
CA SER A 328 -7.37 -18.85 -13.13
C SER A 328 -8.22 -20.02 -13.62
N GLY A 329 -8.23 -21.15 -12.89
CA GLY A 329 -8.99 -22.36 -13.24
C GLY A 329 -8.32 -23.24 -14.30
N ILE A 330 -7.13 -22.89 -14.78
CA ILE A 330 -6.37 -23.67 -15.76
C ILE A 330 -5.19 -24.34 -15.04
N LYS A 331 -5.21 -25.67 -14.94
CA LYS A 331 -4.09 -26.44 -14.43
C LYS A 331 -2.94 -26.43 -15.41
N LYS A 332 -1.80 -25.86 -14.99
CA LYS A 332 -0.55 -25.84 -15.75
C LYS A 332 0.48 -26.69 -15.03
N ARG A 333 1.12 -27.58 -15.77
CA ARG A 333 2.29 -28.33 -15.29
C ARG A 333 3.55 -27.51 -15.60
N VAL A 334 4.31 -27.20 -14.56
CA VAL A 334 5.53 -26.41 -14.66
C VAL A 334 6.69 -27.22 -14.11
N ASP A 335 7.73 -27.42 -14.90
CA ASP A 335 8.99 -27.96 -14.42
C ASP A 335 9.78 -26.83 -13.75
N ILE A 336 9.89 -26.89 -12.42
CA ILE A 336 10.57 -25.89 -11.61
C ILE A 336 12.08 -26.12 -11.50
N ARG A 337 12.63 -27.16 -12.12
CA ARG A 337 14.05 -27.47 -12.10
C ARG A 337 14.94 -26.32 -12.66
N LYS A 338 14.39 -25.52 -13.57
CA LYS A 338 15.12 -24.36 -14.14
C LYS A 338 15.30 -23.24 -13.15
N THR A 339 14.43 -23.15 -12.17
CA THR A 339 14.42 -22.10 -11.13
C THR A 339 14.99 -22.59 -9.80
N LEU A 340 14.82 -23.85 -9.47
CA LEU A 340 15.36 -24.45 -8.24
C LEU A 340 16.78 -24.97 -8.52
N LEU A 341 17.78 -24.34 -7.89
CA LEU A 341 19.20 -24.64 -8.11
C LEU A 341 19.70 -25.73 -7.14
N ASP A 342 19.29 -25.64 -5.86
CA ASP A 342 19.67 -26.60 -4.83
C ASP A 342 18.62 -26.72 -3.75
N VAL A 343 18.62 -27.88 -3.06
CA VAL A 343 17.73 -28.22 -1.95
C VAL A 343 18.53 -28.93 -0.87
N GLU A 344 18.45 -28.45 0.37
CA GLU A 344 19.07 -29.09 1.53
C GLU A 344 18.05 -29.31 2.65
N LEU A 345 17.93 -30.54 3.09
CA LEU A 345 17.06 -30.94 4.19
C LEU A 345 17.73 -30.65 5.52
N GLY A 346 16.99 -30.18 6.51
CA GLY A 346 17.49 -29.86 7.84
C GLY A 346 18.35 -28.60 7.93
N ALA A 347 18.56 -27.90 6.82
CA ALA A 347 19.39 -26.70 6.79
C ALA A 347 18.54 -25.43 6.99
N GLY A 348 19.08 -24.47 7.75
CA GLY A 348 18.44 -23.16 7.96
C GLY A 348 17.77 -22.97 9.33
N GLU A 349 18.02 -23.81 10.32
CA GLU A 349 17.46 -23.67 11.68
C GLU A 349 17.68 -22.29 12.31
N ALA A 350 18.87 -21.72 12.14
CA ALA A 350 19.17 -20.38 12.67
C ALA A 350 18.25 -19.31 12.05
N SER A 351 17.97 -19.43 10.75
CA SER A 351 17.07 -18.54 10.05
C SER A 351 15.62 -18.69 10.52
N VAL A 352 15.19 -19.94 10.74
CA VAL A 352 13.85 -20.28 11.26
C VAL A 352 13.65 -19.66 12.65
N ARG A 353 14.62 -19.86 13.55
CA ARG A 353 14.60 -19.27 14.89
C ARG A 353 14.61 -17.74 14.85
N ARG A 354 15.46 -17.14 14.01
CA ARG A 354 15.53 -15.67 13.85
C ARG A 354 14.24 -15.07 13.30
N ALA A 355 13.53 -15.81 12.45
CA ALA A 355 12.24 -15.41 11.92
C ALA A 355 11.07 -15.60 12.92
N GLY A 356 11.34 -16.14 14.11
CA GLY A 356 10.34 -16.31 15.18
C GLY A 356 9.48 -17.56 15.07
N TYR A 357 9.86 -18.51 14.22
CA TYR A 357 9.14 -19.80 14.16
C TYR A 357 9.59 -20.71 15.29
N VAL A 358 8.61 -21.26 16.02
CA VAL A 358 8.78 -22.15 17.15
C VAL A 358 7.93 -23.41 16.92
N GLY A 359 8.49 -24.61 17.16
CA GLY A 359 7.75 -25.85 17.07
C GLY A 359 8.59 -27.01 16.54
N ASP A 360 7.95 -28.21 16.44
CA ASP A 360 8.53 -29.41 15.84
C ASP A 360 8.46 -29.29 14.30
N VAL A 361 9.49 -28.67 13.72
CA VAL A 361 9.54 -28.35 12.30
C VAL A 361 10.82 -28.86 11.65
N LEU A 362 10.71 -29.19 10.38
CA LEU A 362 11.82 -29.56 9.51
C LEU A 362 12.10 -28.38 8.57
N PRO A 363 13.23 -27.67 8.70
CA PRO A 363 13.62 -26.65 7.74
C PRO A 363 14.17 -27.30 6.47
N VAL A 364 13.81 -26.72 5.33
CA VAL A 364 14.33 -27.11 4.01
C VAL A 364 14.87 -25.86 3.34
N ARG A 365 16.17 -25.80 3.14
CA ARG A 365 16.82 -24.69 2.44
C ARG A 365 16.75 -24.91 0.94
N LEU A 366 16.26 -23.91 0.24
CA LEU A 366 16.11 -23.88 -1.20
C LEU A 366 16.96 -22.75 -1.76
N THR A 367 17.80 -23.02 -2.75
CA THR A 367 18.45 -21.98 -3.55
C THR A 367 17.72 -21.84 -4.86
N VAL A 368 17.18 -20.67 -5.12
CA VAL A 368 16.35 -20.42 -6.30
C VAL A 368 16.95 -19.29 -7.17
N ARG A 369 16.79 -19.43 -8.48
CA ARG A 369 17.07 -18.34 -9.42
C ARG A 369 15.91 -17.37 -9.43
N VAL A 370 16.23 -16.08 -9.39
CA VAL A 370 15.28 -14.96 -9.36
C VAL A 370 15.15 -14.31 -10.74
#